data_226e28b3a535e0d756a745a9e88fd686
#
_entry.id   226e28b3a535e0d756a745a9e88fd686
#
_cell.length_a   1.000
_cell.length_b   1.000
_cell.length_c   1.000
_cell.angle_alpha   90.00
_cell.angle_beta   90.00
_cell.angle_gamma   90.00
#
_symmetry.space_group_name_H-M   'P 1'
#
loop_
_entity.id
_entity.type
_entity.pdbx_description
1 polymer ?
#
loop_
_entity_poly.entity_id
_entity_poly.type
_entity_poly.pdbx_seq_one_letter_code
_entity_poly.pdbx_strand_id
1 'polypeptide(L)'
;MSALGLRLRSCFAALACALLVACGGSAPAERSTSTTVAAAIPSSTAASTRRLLDWPEFGLSPQRSNVSEDATGITAANVARLRQQTVTLPGTVDSSPIYIHAASVAGGTHDTIVVTTTYGKTLAVDAGSGRVLWTFTPAGYRSWAGTAQITTTSPLADPDRRFVYAASPDGLIHKLALADGSEARTGSWPVSVTRDATHEKLAAALNIDGGEIIAATGGYLGDAPPYQGHVVLIDRATGRLRAVFNTLCSNRRRLIIPSSCGASGSAIWSRAGVVVEPGGTRLLLDTGNGPWNGRTNFGDSVLELSFPALRLRQAFTPTNQRELSETDTDLGSSAPALLGADRVVVAGKDGVMRVLQFSRLNGRAPSARHTLGGELQRLSTPDGGQLFTAPAVWRRGGRTTVFVADENATAAYVLRRGKLFRAWLNPRAGTSPIMAGGLLYVYDPSGGGIEVYRPGSPRPLAHLAGDSGHWNSPIVADGHIVEPEGNANDHLLSGTLEIFSAR
;
A
#
# COMPACT_ATOMS: atom_id res chain seq x y z
N MET A 1 35.91 -55.56 -5.03
CA MET A 1 37.00 -55.48 -6.00
C MET A 1 37.19 -54.03 -6.28
N SER A 2 38.12 -53.42 -5.59
CA SER A 2 39.44 -52.86 -6.00
C SER A 2 39.22 -51.59 -6.82
N ALA A 3 39.55 -50.43 -6.38
CA ALA A 3 40.67 -49.80 -5.69
C ALA A 3 41.46 -48.89 -6.64
N LEU A 4 41.97 -47.84 -6.05
CA LEU A 4 43.06 -46.90 -6.33
C LEU A 4 42.69 -45.70 -7.23
N GLY A 5 42.84 -44.47 -6.85
CA GLY A 5 43.82 -43.83 -5.95
C GLY A 5 44.92 -43.13 -6.77
N LEU A 6 44.97 -41.79 -6.70
CA LEU A 6 46.27 -41.13 -6.54
C LEU A 6 46.18 -39.62 -6.35
N ARG A 7 46.90 -39.15 -5.39
CA ARG A 7 47.19 -37.74 -5.00
C ARG A 7 48.32 -37.16 -5.85
N LEU A 8 48.46 -35.80 -5.92
CA LEU A 8 49.69 -34.98 -5.78
C LEU A 8 49.28 -33.52 -5.89
N ARG A 9 49.39 -32.69 -4.87
CA ARG A 9 50.48 -31.94 -4.19
C ARG A 9 51.14 -30.86 -5.06
N SER A 10 50.85 -29.63 -4.64
CA SER A 10 51.74 -28.50 -4.27
C SER A 10 52.73 -27.95 -5.29
N CYS A 11 52.70 -26.59 -5.44
CA CYS A 11 53.90 -25.81 -5.12
C CYS A 11 53.61 -24.31 -5.06
N PHE A 12 54.16 -23.68 -4.02
CA PHE A 12 54.31 -22.26 -3.72
C PHE A 12 55.33 -21.59 -4.67
N ALA A 13 55.12 -20.28 -4.93
CA ALA A 13 56.26 -19.35 -5.08
C ALA A 13 55.81 -17.93 -4.78
N ALA A 14 56.33 -17.40 -3.71
CA ALA A 14 56.36 -15.97 -3.37
C ALA A 14 57.61 -15.35 -3.98
N LEU A 15 57.54 -14.10 -4.42
CA LEU A 15 58.76 -13.26 -4.53
C LEU A 15 58.41 -11.80 -4.22
N ALA A 16 59.28 -11.24 -3.37
CA ALA A 16 59.20 -9.93 -2.76
C ALA A 16 60.15 -8.92 -3.43
N CYS A 17 59.93 -7.64 -3.13
CA CYS A 17 60.86 -6.51 -3.05
C CYS A 17 61.48 -5.92 -4.31
N ALA A 18 61.29 -4.59 -4.46
CA ALA A 18 62.39 -3.63 -4.32
C ALA A 18 61.89 -2.18 -4.24
N LEU A 19 62.33 -1.51 -3.18
CA LEU A 19 62.32 -0.04 -2.99
C LEU A 19 63.40 0.61 -3.87
N LEU A 20 63.08 1.80 -4.40
CA LEU A 20 64.08 2.80 -4.77
C LEU A 20 63.64 4.21 -4.38
N VAL A 21 64.38 4.78 -3.47
CA VAL A 21 64.36 6.19 -3.02
C VAL A 21 65.24 7.00 -3.99
N ALA A 22 64.74 8.17 -4.41
CA ALA A 22 65.62 9.22 -4.94
C ALA A 22 65.09 10.58 -4.46
N CYS A 23 65.95 11.26 -3.73
CA CYS A 23 65.82 12.66 -3.31
C CYS A 23 66.15 13.64 -4.45
N GLY A 24 65.55 14.84 -4.41
CA GLY A 24 66.20 16.01 -5.00
C GLY A 24 65.26 17.12 -5.48
N GLY A 25 65.35 18.29 -4.80
CA GLY A 25 65.21 19.58 -5.47
C GLY A 25 64.01 20.44 -5.16
N SER A 26 64.14 21.35 -4.21
CA SER A 26 63.22 22.46 -3.93
C SER A 26 63.39 23.64 -4.89
N ALA A 27 62.29 24.20 -5.39
CA ALA A 27 62.22 25.60 -5.88
C ALA A 27 60.84 26.18 -5.54
N PRO A 28 60.71 27.48 -5.21
CA PRO A 28 59.50 28.05 -4.62
C PRO A 28 58.47 28.38 -5.67
N ALA A 29 57.20 27.99 -5.43
CA ALA A 29 56.07 28.35 -6.27
C ALA A 29 55.36 29.56 -5.69
N GLU A 30 55.09 30.51 -6.58
CA GLU A 30 54.29 31.72 -6.38
C GLU A 30 52.87 31.40 -5.93
N ARG A 31 52.38 32.15 -4.93
CA ARG A 31 50.96 32.12 -4.48
C ARG A 31 50.07 32.81 -5.49
N SER A 32 49.36 32.05 -6.27
CA SER A 32 48.20 32.53 -7.00
C SER A 32 46.98 32.40 -6.10
N THR A 33 46.39 33.50 -5.63
CA THR A 33 45.15 33.55 -4.88
C THR A 33 43.98 33.42 -5.84
N SER A 34 43.53 32.21 -6.09
CA SER A 34 42.26 31.97 -6.77
C SER A 34 41.11 32.08 -5.73
N THR A 35 40.35 33.14 -5.81
CA THR A 35 39.09 33.29 -5.07
C THR A 35 38.04 32.36 -5.67
N THR A 36 37.90 31.19 -5.10
CA THR A 36 36.83 30.26 -5.45
C THR A 36 35.54 30.79 -4.82
N VAL A 37 34.66 31.35 -5.63
CA VAL A 37 33.28 31.63 -5.26
C VAL A 37 32.63 30.25 -5.06
N ALA A 38 32.43 29.83 -3.80
CA ALA A 38 31.66 28.65 -3.46
C ALA A 38 30.21 28.90 -3.87
N ALA A 39 29.78 28.27 -4.98
CA ALA A 39 28.36 28.17 -5.29
C ALA A 39 27.67 27.43 -4.13
N ALA A 40 26.78 28.11 -3.45
CA ALA A 40 25.98 27.53 -2.38
C ALA A 40 25.15 26.38 -2.96
N ILE A 41 25.48 25.15 -2.57
CA ILE A 41 24.65 23.96 -2.82
C ILE A 41 23.37 24.19 -2.03
N PRO A 42 22.16 24.20 -2.66
CA PRO A 42 20.92 24.35 -1.92
C PRO A 42 20.78 23.19 -0.93
N SER A 43 20.53 23.53 0.32
CA SER A 43 20.50 22.65 1.46
C SER A 43 19.61 21.44 1.23
N SER A 44 20.18 20.24 1.22
CA SER A 44 19.45 18.96 1.16
C SER A 44 18.45 18.77 2.31
N THR A 45 18.57 19.55 3.40
CA THR A 45 17.68 19.58 4.55
C THR A 45 16.26 20.07 4.22
N ALA A 46 16.08 21.08 3.36
CA ALA A 46 14.75 21.58 3.02
C ALA A 46 13.94 20.59 2.15
N ALA A 47 14.61 19.87 1.26
CA ALA A 47 13.98 18.82 0.45
C ALA A 47 13.62 17.59 1.29
N SER A 48 14.43 17.25 2.30
CA SER A 48 14.19 16.17 3.25
C SER A 48 12.98 16.49 4.16
N THR A 49 12.89 17.71 4.69
CA THR A 49 11.78 18.13 5.57
C THR A 49 10.44 18.16 4.84
N ARG A 50 10.43 18.56 3.55
CA ARG A 50 9.21 18.52 2.72
C ARG A 50 8.68 17.11 2.49
N ARG A 51 9.55 16.11 2.33
CA ARG A 51 9.15 14.69 2.18
C ARG A 51 8.51 14.11 3.44
N LEU A 52 8.94 14.55 4.62
CA LEU A 52 8.40 14.06 5.89
C LEU A 52 6.95 14.49 6.14
N LEU A 53 6.49 15.58 5.48
CA LEU A 53 5.11 16.08 5.60
C LEU A 53 4.16 15.48 4.56
N ASP A 54 4.65 14.78 3.54
CA ASP A 54 3.84 14.14 2.53
C ASP A 54 3.20 12.85 3.05
N TRP A 55 2.00 12.54 2.53
CA TRP A 55 1.38 11.22 2.61
C TRP A 55 1.22 10.68 1.18
N PRO A 56 2.28 10.10 0.58
CA PRO A 56 2.38 9.93 -0.87
C PRO A 56 1.63 8.72 -1.42
N GLU A 57 1.17 7.82 -0.56
CA GLU A 57 0.51 6.57 -0.94
C GLU A 57 -0.32 6.00 0.21
N PHE A 58 -1.19 5.04 -0.07
CA PHE A 58 -1.95 4.32 0.95
C PHE A 58 -1.01 3.80 2.05
N GLY A 59 -1.38 4.03 3.30
CA GLY A 59 -0.60 3.54 4.46
C GLY A 59 0.76 4.22 4.63
N LEU A 60 0.99 5.38 4.00
CA LEU A 60 2.16 6.27 4.08
C LEU A 60 3.39 5.75 3.34
N SER A 61 3.60 4.45 3.28
CA SER A 61 4.84 3.85 2.76
C SER A 61 4.60 2.52 2.06
N PRO A 62 5.56 2.01 1.27
CA PRO A 62 5.45 0.71 0.61
C PRO A 62 5.17 -0.45 1.58
N GLN A 63 5.48 -0.30 2.87
CA GLN A 63 5.23 -1.28 3.93
C GLN A 63 3.80 -1.25 4.46
N ARG A 64 2.98 -0.25 4.08
CA ARG A 64 1.57 -0.11 4.50
C ARG A 64 1.38 -0.11 6.02
N SER A 65 2.27 0.60 6.74
CA SER A 65 2.22 0.62 8.21
C SER A 65 1.03 1.38 8.78
N ASN A 66 0.43 2.30 8.03
CA ASN A 66 -0.59 3.27 8.48
C ASN A 66 -0.11 4.13 9.66
N VAL A 67 1.19 4.41 9.75
CA VAL A 67 1.80 5.12 10.87
C VAL A 67 2.74 6.20 10.39
N SER A 68 2.52 7.43 10.84
CA SER A 68 3.48 8.54 10.78
C SER A 68 3.97 8.89 12.18
N GLU A 69 5.28 8.94 12.37
CA GLU A 69 5.92 9.42 13.60
C GLU A 69 6.12 10.94 13.60
N ASP A 70 5.83 11.61 12.48
CA ASP A 70 6.04 13.03 12.33
C ASP A 70 5.01 13.86 13.13
N ALA A 71 5.42 15.04 13.52
CA ALA A 71 4.52 15.99 14.17
C ALA A 71 3.52 16.53 13.13
N THR A 72 2.25 16.23 13.32
CA THR A 72 1.17 16.65 12.42
C THR A 72 0.58 18.02 12.75
N GLY A 73 1.02 18.68 13.83
CA GLY A 73 0.36 19.90 14.34
C GLY A 73 -0.99 19.62 15.03
N ILE A 74 -1.54 18.41 14.90
CA ILE A 74 -2.76 17.97 15.58
C ILE A 74 -2.37 17.26 16.88
N THR A 75 -2.96 17.69 17.97
CA THR A 75 -2.64 17.24 19.33
C THR A 75 -3.91 16.92 20.12
N ALA A 76 -3.77 16.25 21.25
CA ALA A 76 -4.87 16.02 22.17
C ALA A 76 -5.55 17.31 22.68
N ALA A 77 -4.85 18.45 22.61
CA ALA A 77 -5.37 19.74 23.08
C ALA A 77 -6.20 20.47 22.02
N ASN A 78 -5.94 20.23 20.72
CA ASN A 78 -6.63 20.96 19.65
C ASN A 78 -7.57 20.09 18.78
N VAL A 79 -7.44 18.75 18.79
CA VAL A 79 -8.17 17.85 17.89
C VAL A 79 -9.70 18.02 17.94
N ALA A 80 -10.29 18.29 19.08
CA ALA A 80 -11.74 18.54 19.22
C ALA A 80 -12.20 19.92 18.71
N ARG A 81 -11.28 20.75 18.21
CA ARG A 81 -11.54 22.12 17.75
C ARG A 81 -10.98 22.39 16.36
N LEU A 82 -10.73 21.34 15.59
CA LEU A 82 -10.33 21.48 14.20
C LEU A 82 -11.44 22.16 13.38
N ARG A 83 -11.03 22.96 12.41
CA ARG A 83 -11.98 23.52 11.43
C ARG A 83 -12.33 22.43 10.44
N GLN A 84 -13.60 22.15 10.28
CA GLN A 84 -14.13 21.26 9.26
C GLN A 84 -14.46 22.03 7.99
N GLN A 85 -14.16 21.45 6.85
CA GLN A 85 -14.51 21.94 5.53
C GLN A 85 -14.95 20.77 4.66
N THR A 86 -16.17 20.85 4.13
CA THR A 86 -16.73 19.86 3.20
C THR A 86 -16.50 20.31 1.76
N VAL A 87 -15.94 19.44 0.94
CA VAL A 87 -15.69 19.67 -0.50
C VAL A 87 -16.54 18.71 -1.31
N THR A 88 -17.43 19.24 -2.16
CA THR A 88 -18.20 18.44 -3.10
C THR A 88 -17.30 18.01 -4.27
N LEU A 89 -17.28 16.71 -4.57
CA LEU A 89 -16.50 16.11 -5.64
C LEU A 89 -17.40 15.69 -6.82
N PRO A 90 -16.88 15.72 -8.06
CA PRO A 90 -17.60 15.26 -9.25
C PRO A 90 -17.54 13.73 -9.42
N GLY A 91 -17.71 12.98 -8.34
CA GLY A 91 -17.75 11.54 -8.27
C GLY A 91 -17.41 11.03 -6.88
N THR A 92 -17.96 9.88 -6.52
CA THR A 92 -17.66 9.17 -5.25
C THR A 92 -16.18 8.78 -5.20
N VAL A 93 -15.57 8.90 -4.02
CA VAL A 93 -14.23 8.38 -3.72
C VAL A 93 -14.37 7.30 -2.65
N ASP A 94 -14.14 6.04 -3.02
CA ASP A 94 -14.13 4.88 -2.13
C ASP A 94 -12.69 4.32 -2.06
N SER A 95 -11.78 5.18 -1.64
CA SER A 95 -10.35 4.90 -1.53
C SER A 95 -9.70 5.85 -0.52
N SER A 96 -8.40 5.75 -0.30
CA SER A 96 -7.66 6.68 0.54
C SER A 96 -7.05 7.80 -0.32
N PRO A 97 -7.08 9.07 0.11
CA PRO A 97 -6.41 10.16 -0.57
C PRO A 97 -4.89 10.08 -0.39
N ILE A 98 -4.14 10.92 -1.12
CA ILE A 98 -2.75 11.25 -0.83
C ILE A 98 -2.61 12.74 -0.58
N TYR A 99 -1.54 13.13 0.12
CA TYR A 99 -1.23 14.52 0.45
C TYR A 99 0.20 14.85 0.09
N ILE A 100 0.40 16.02 -0.52
CA ILE A 100 1.72 16.51 -0.94
C ILE A 100 1.88 17.95 -0.44
N HIS A 101 2.75 18.11 0.57
CA HIS A 101 3.04 19.41 1.18
C HIS A 101 3.71 20.36 0.18
N ALA A 102 3.28 21.62 0.15
CA ALA A 102 3.86 22.71 -0.65
C ALA A 102 4.22 22.28 -2.08
N ALA A 103 3.29 21.61 -2.77
CA ALA A 103 3.46 21.17 -4.16
C ALA A 103 3.32 22.34 -5.13
N SER A 104 4.07 22.30 -6.24
CA SER A 104 3.90 23.25 -7.35
C SER A 104 2.77 22.78 -8.26
N VAL A 105 1.57 23.35 -8.10
CA VAL A 105 0.34 22.95 -8.79
C VAL A 105 -0.40 24.19 -9.28
N ALA A 106 -0.99 24.14 -10.47
CA ALA A 106 -1.80 25.22 -11.07
C ALA A 106 -1.10 26.59 -11.06
N GLY A 107 0.21 26.60 -11.23
CA GLY A 107 1.03 27.82 -11.25
C GLY A 107 1.33 28.43 -9.88
N GLY A 108 0.97 27.78 -8.79
CA GLY A 108 1.22 28.21 -7.42
C GLY A 108 1.88 27.12 -6.55
N THR A 109 2.08 27.45 -5.27
CA THR A 109 2.50 26.49 -4.24
C THR A 109 1.29 26.16 -3.37
N HIS A 110 0.90 24.90 -3.29
CA HIS A 110 -0.30 24.43 -2.59
C HIS A 110 0.02 23.20 -1.76
N ASP A 111 -0.59 23.10 -0.59
CA ASP A 111 -0.77 21.84 0.11
C ASP A 111 -1.85 21.07 -0.62
N THR A 112 -1.47 19.97 -1.27
CA THR A 112 -2.29 19.35 -2.30
C THR A 112 -2.76 17.98 -1.89
N ILE A 113 -4.08 17.80 -1.86
CA ILE A 113 -4.73 16.49 -1.73
C ILE A 113 -5.00 15.95 -3.13
N VAL A 114 -4.70 14.67 -3.39
CA VAL A 114 -5.11 14.02 -4.63
C VAL A 114 -6.03 12.84 -4.33
N VAL A 115 -7.16 12.78 -5.02
CA VAL A 115 -8.15 11.72 -4.94
C VAL A 115 -8.46 11.15 -6.33
N THR A 116 -8.82 9.86 -6.38
CA THR A 116 -9.36 9.22 -7.59
C THR A 116 -10.78 8.76 -7.32
N THR A 117 -11.73 9.19 -8.15
CA THR A 117 -13.14 8.78 -8.03
C THR A 117 -13.34 7.37 -8.56
N THR A 118 -14.44 6.76 -8.17
CA THR A 118 -14.80 5.38 -8.58
C THR A 118 -14.90 5.19 -10.10
N TYR A 119 -15.10 6.28 -10.83
CA TYR A 119 -15.12 6.26 -12.30
C TYR A 119 -13.82 6.82 -12.93
N GLY A 120 -12.74 6.90 -12.14
CA GLY A 120 -11.40 7.20 -12.64
C GLY A 120 -11.09 8.69 -12.84
N LYS A 121 -12.00 9.63 -12.52
CA LYS A 121 -11.59 11.04 -12.45
C LYS A 121 -10.58 11.19 -11.33
N THR A 122 -9.49 11.89 -11.59
CA THR A 122 -8.48 12.20 -10.58
C THR A 122 -8.41 13.71 -10.40
N LEU A 123 -8.45 14.16 -9.15
CA LEU A 123 -8.51 15.56 -8.79
C LEU A 123 -7.35 15.93 -7.88
N ALA A 124 -6.79 17.13 -8.08
CA ALA A 124 -5.98 17.81 -7.07
C ALA A 124 -6.84 18.86 -6.39
N VAL A 125 -6.82 18.89 -5.07
CA VAL A 125 -7.58 19.81 -4.23
C VAL A 125 -6.61 20.54 -3.31
N ASP A 126 -6.75 21.85 -3.19
CA ASP A 126 -6.00 22.66 -2.23
C ASP A 126 -6.51 22.36 -0.80
N ALA A 127 -5.64 21.89 0.07
CA ALA A 127 -6.02 21.45 1.42
C ALA A 127 -6.50 22.62 2.30
N GLY A 128 -6.01 23.83 2.07
CA GLY A 128 -6.38 25.01 2.84
C GLY A 128 -7.74 25.59 2.47
N SER A 129 -8.05 25.65 1.17
CA SER A 129 -9.27 26.27 0.64
C SER A 129 -10.34 25.29 0.17
N GLY A 130 -10.02 24.01 -0.02
CA GLY A 130 -10.92 23.02 -0.62
C GLY A 130 -11.15 23.23 -2.13
N ARG A 131 -10.46 24.14 -2.76
CA ARG A 131 -10.62 24.43 -4.18
C ARG A 131 -9.98 23.32 -5.02
N VAL A 132 -10.72 22.82 -6.03
CA VAL A 132 -10.17 21.92 -7.04
C VAL A 132 -9.18 22.71 -7.92
N LEU A 133 -7.93 22.28 -7.95
CA LEU A 133 -6.83 22.87 -8.71
C LEU A 133 -6.81 22.38 -10.15
N TRP A 134 -7.00 21.08 -10.35
CA TRP A 134 -7.18 20.45 -11.65
C TRP A 134 -7.99 19.15 -11.54
N THR A 135 -8.56 18.74 -12.67
CA THR A 135 -9.30 17.46 -12.80
C THR A 135 -8.86 16.75 -14.08
N PHE A 136 -8.37 15.55 -13.95
CA PHE A 136 -8.22 14.61 -15.06
C PHE A 136 -9.49 13.79 -15.23
N THR A 137 -9.92 13.55 -16.47
CA THR A 137 -11.03 12.67 -16.81
C THR A 137 -10.55 11.65 -17.85
N PRO A 138 -10.59 10.34 -17.59
CA PRO A 138 -10.15 9.34 -18.55
C PRO A 138 -11.03 9.33 -19.80
N ALA A 139 -10.43 9.02 -20.96
CA ALA A 139 -11.09 9.13 -22.25
C ALA A 139 -12.39 8.32 -22.34
N GLY A 140 -12.43 7.14 -21.72
CA GLY A 140 -13.60 6.25 -21.72
C GLY A 140 -14.67 6.58 -20.66
N TYR A 141 -14.52 7.62 -19.85
CA TYR A 141 -15.38 7.94 -18.70
C TYR A 141 -16.88 7.74 -18.97
N ARG A 142 -17.37 8.22 -20.11
CA ARG A 142 -18.80 8.18 -20.46
C ARG A 142 -19.35 6.77 -20.67
N SER A 143 -18.52 5.78 -20.94
CA SER A 143 -18.95 4.42 -21.21
C SER A 143 -19.21 3.61 -19.94
N TRP A 144 -18.62 4.00 -18.81
CA TRP A 144 -18.80 3.31 -17.54
C TRP A 144 -19.36 4.15 -16.40
N ALA A 145 -19.44 5.48 -16.54
CA ALA A 145 -20.00 6.34 -15.49
C ALA A 145 -21.45 5.95 -15.16
N GLY A 146 -21.74 5.70 -13.87
CA GLY A 146 -23.04 5.24 -13.38
C GLY A 146 -23.29 3.74 -13.56
N THR A 147 -22.28 2.95 -13.98
CA THR A 147 -22.39 1.48 -14.11
C THR A 147 -21.63 0.77 -12.98
N ALA A 148 -21.74 -0.57 -12.93
CA ALA A 148 -20.99 -1.40 -12.00
C ALA A 148 -19.47 -1.49 -12.34
N GLN A 149 -19.02 -0.97 -13.48
CA GLN A 149 -17.62 -0.95 -13.86
C GLN A 149 -16.91 0.23 -13.17
N ILE A 150 -16.25 -0.06 -12.06
CA ILE A 150 -15.66 0.92 -11.13
C ILE A 150 -14.20 0.60 -10.81
N THR A 151 -13.49 1.57 -10.21
CA THR A 151 -12.22 1.36 -9.52
C THR A 151 -12.29 1.90 -8.09
N THR A 152 -11.58 1.28 -7.16
CA THR A 152 -11.44 1.76 -5.78
C THR A 152 -9.96 1.91 -5.41
N THR A 153 -9.10 2.02 -6.42
CA THR A 153 -7.65 2.13 -6.26
C THR A 153 -7.27 3.51 -5.72
N SER A 154 -6.56 3.54 -4.60
CA SER A 154 -5.94 4.77 -4.10
C SER A 154 -4.81 5.22 -5.02
N PRO A 155 -4.70 6.53 -5.30
CA PRO A 155 -3.63 7.09 -6.11
C PRO A 155 -2.27 6.97 -5.40
N LEU A 156 -1.20 7.24 -6.15
CA LEU A 156 0.18 7.18 -5.70
C LEU A 156 0.94 8.41 -6.21
N ALA A 157 1.71 9.10 -5.37
CA ALA A 157 2.60 10.17 -5.78
C ALA A 157 3.97 9.62 -6.19
N ASP A 158 4.54 10.20 -7.24
CA ASP A 158 5.92 9.96 -7.65
C ASP A 158 6.90 10.43 -6.55
N PRO A 159 7.93 9.63 -6.18
CA PRO A 159 8.97 10.05 -5.25
C PRO A 159 9.68 11.36 -5.64
N ASP A 160 9.69 11.70 -6.94
CA ASP A 160 10.26 12.95 -7.45
C ASP A 160 9.26 14.12 -7.38
N ARG A 161 8.01 13.87 -6.93
CA ARG A 161 6.92 14.87 -6.78
C ARG A 161 6.58 15.59 -8.10
N ARG A 162 6.74 14.90 -9.23
CA ARG A 162 6.44 15.40 -10.58
C ARG A 162 5.16 14.82 -11.16
N PHE A 163 4.82 13.60 -10.74
CA PHE A 163 3.69 12.86 -11.27
C PHE A 163 2.87 12.23 -10.13
N VAL A 164 1.61 11.97 -10.44
CA VAL A 164 0.76 11.07 -9.67
C VAL A 164 0.27 9.95 -10.60
N TYR A 165 0.05 8.78 -10.03
CA TYR A 165 -0.45 7.62 -10.76
C TYR A 165 -1.83 7.29 -10.24
N ALA A 166 -2.76 7.05 -11.15
CA ALA A 166 -4.17 6.81 -10.85
C ALA A 166 -4.74 5.73 -11.76
N ALA A 167 -5.77 5.04 -11.30
CA ALA A 167 -6.43 3.97 -12.04
C ALA A 167 -7.76 4.43 -12.64
N SER A 168 -8.18 3.79 -13.73
CA SER A 168 -9.52 3.93 -14.29
C SER A 168 -10.19 2.55 -14.51
N PRO A 169 -11.52 2.51 -14.62
CA PRO A 169 -12.29 1.27 -14.75
C PRO A 169 -11.97 0.41 -15.97
N ASP A 170 -11.34 0.96 -17.00
CA ASP A 170 -10.86 0.22 -18.18
C ASP A 170 -9.54 -0.54 -17.93
N GLY A 171 -9.08 -0.60 -16.68
CA GLY A 171 -7.87 -1.32 -16.28
C GLY A 171 -6.57 -0.58 -16.61
N LEU A 172 -6.65 0.72 -16.92
CA LEU A 172 -5.48 1.55 -17.16
C LEU A 172 -4.93 2.17 -15.88
N ILE A 173 -3.61 2.24 -15.80
CA ILE A 173 -2.89 3.12 -14.88
C ILE A 173 -2.41 4.32 -15.67
N HIS A 174 -2.83 5.50 -15.24
CA HIS A 174 -2.49 6.80 -15.82
C HIS A 174 -1.29 7.41 -15.09
N LYS A 175 -0.43 8.10 -15.81
CA LYS A 175 0.66 8.93 -15.27
C LYS A 175 0.32 10.40 -15.54
N LEU A 176 -0.03 11.13 -14.48
CA LEU A 176 -0.54 12.49 -14.56
C LEU A 176 0.51 13.46 -14.01
N ALA A 177 0.79 14.56 -14.71
CA ALA A 177 1.64 15.60 -14.18
C ALA A 177 1.01 16.22 -12.92
N LEU A 178 1.74 16.27 -11.81
CA LEU A 178 1.25 16.86 -10.57
C LEU A 178 0.89 18.34 -10.75
N ALA A 179 1.60 19.03 -11.61
CA ALA A 179 1.45 20.46 -11.83
C ALA A 179 0.07 20.87 -12.39
N ASP A 180 -0.53 20.05 -13.26
CA ASP A 180 -1.73 20.46 -14.03
C ASP A 180 -2.68 19.29 -14.38
N GLY A 181 -2.39 18.07 -13.93
CA GLY A 181 -3.19 16.88 -14.24
C GLY A 181 -3.07 16.38 -15.67
N SER A 182 -2.17 16.93 -16.49
CA SER A 182 -1.98 16.48 -17.87
C SER A 182 -1.44 15.05 -17.93
N GLU A 183 -2.02 14.22 -18.79
CA GLU A 183 -1.63 12.82 -18.93
C GLU A 183 -0.36 12.66 -19.76
N ALA A 184 0.63 11.99 -19.22
CA ALA A 184 1.81 11.60 -19.96
C ALA A 184 1.47 10.49 -20.97
N ARG A 185 1.79 10.75 -22.26
CA ARG A 185 1.58 9.80 -23.36
C ARG A 185 2.92 9.42 -24.00
N THR A 186 3.93 9.22 -23.17
CA THR A 186 5.29 8.85 -23.60
C THR A 186 5.61 7.41 -23.19
N GLY A 187 6.39 6.71 -24.00
CA GLY A 187 6.68 5.31 -23.75
C GLY A 187 5.41 4.44 -23.94
N SER A 188 5.07 3.67 -22.89
CA SER A 188 3.87 2.82 -22.88
C SER A 188 2.74 3.39 -22.01
N TRP A 189 2.82 4.65 -21.57
CA TRP A 189 1.77 5.30 -20.77
C TRP A 189 0.58 5.77 -21.64
N PRO A 190 -0.69 5.61 -21.17
CA PRO A 190 -1.14 4.87 -19.97
C PRO A 190 -1.01 3.34 -20.17
N VAL A 191 -0.97 2.60 -19.05
CA VAL A 191 -0.62 1.16 -19.05
C VAL A 191 -1.80 0.30 -18.64
N SER A 192 -2.17 -0.68 -19.45
CA SER A 192 -3.17 -1.68 -19.07
C SER A 192 -2.53 -2.76 -18.18
N VAL A 193 -3.19 -3.08 -17.06
CA VAL A 193 -2.78 -4.11 -16.09
C VAL A 193 -3.75 -5.29 -16.03
N THR A 194 -4.77 -5.29 -16.87
CA THR A 194 -5.66 -6.42 -17.14
C THR A 194 -5.86 -6.62 -18.63
N ARG A 195 -6.33 -7.78 -19.03
CA ARG A 195 -6.78 -8.07 -20.40
C ARG A 195 -8.28 -8.26 -20.49
N ASP A 196 -9.00 -8.03 -19.38
CA ASP A 196 -10.45 -8.12 -19.32
C ASP A 196 -10.98 -7.17 -18.21
N ALA A 197 -10.99 -5.88 -18.49
CA ALA A 197 -11.43 -4.86 -17.53
C ALA A 197 -12.94 -4.91 -17.25
N THR A 198 -13.70 -5.73 -17.97
CA THR A 198 -15.13 -5.94 -17.70
C THR A 198 -15.38 -6.95 -16.59
N HIS A 199 -14.39 -7.81 -16.29
CA HIS A 199 -14.45 -8.80 -15.22
C HIS A 199 -13.36 -8.57 -14.14
N GLU A 200 -12.27 -7.88 -14.47
CA GLU A 200 -11.17 -7.61 -13.56
C GLU A 200 -11.13 -6.13 -13.14
N LYS A 201 -11.34 -5.87 -11.87
CA LYS A 201 -11.36 -4.54 -11.25
C LYS A 201 -9.99 -4.19 -10.67
N LEU A 202 -9.61 -2.94 -10.77
CA LEU A 202 -8.55 -2.34 -9.96
C LEU A 202 -9.16 -1.88 -8.63
N ALA A 203 -8.86 -2.60 -7.55
CA ALA A 203 -9.38 -2.34 -6.21
C ALA A 203 -8.30 -1.95 -5.20
N ALA A 204 -7.15 -2.58 -5.31
CA ALA A 204 -6.01 -2.41 -4.42
C ALA A 204 -5.27 -1.10 -4.69
N ALA A 205 -4.76 -0.45 -3.63
CA ALA A 205 -3.94 0.74 -3.75
C ALA A 205 -2.67 0.46 -4.56
N LEU A 206 -2.27 1.42 -5.38
CA LEU A 206 -0.97 1.39 -6.07
C LEU A 206 0.16 1.47 -5.04
N ASN A 207 1.27 0.79 -5.30
CA ASN A 207 2.48 0.84 -4.50
C ASN A 207 3.69 1.16 -5.39
N ILE A 208 4.79 1.59 -4.79
CA ILE A 208 6.02 1.90 -5.51
C ILE A 208 7.26 1.50 -4.71
N ASP A 209 8.20 0.82 -5.36
CA ASP A 209 9.52 0.57 -4.79
C ASP A 209 10.54 0.33 -5.91
N GLY A 210 11.80 0.70 -5.69
CA GLY A 210 12.91 0.46 -6.63
C GLY A 210 12.70 0.99 -8.06
N GLY A 211 11.80 1.98 -8.25
CA GLY A 211 11.47 2.53 -9.57
C GLY A 211 10.37 1.76 -10.31
N GLU A 212 9.79 0.75 -9.69
CA GLU A 212 8.66 -0.04 -10.21
C GLU A 212 7.36 0.39 -9.51
N ILE A 213 6.30 0.61 -10.28
CA ILE A 213 4.94 0.74 -9.75
C ILE A 213 4.34 -0.67 -9.67
N ILE A 214 3.68 -0.95 -8.57
CA ILE A 214 3.06 -2.24 -8.29
C ILE A 214 1.55 -2.04 -8.32
N ALA A 215 0.88 -2.73 -9.24
CA ALA A 215 -0.57 -2.74 -9.37
C ALA A 215 -1.12 -4.16 -9.17
N ALA A 216 -2.35 -4.27 -8.69
CA ALA A 216 -3.03 -5.56 -8.54
C ALA A 216 -4.48 -5.49 -9.00
N THR A 217 -5.01 -6.64 -9.44
CA THR A 217 -6.40 -6.78 -9.91
C THR A 217 -7.21 -7.73 -9.03
N GLY A 218 -8.51 -7.54 -9.03
CA GLY A 218 -9.50 -8.41 -8.40
C GLY A 218 -10.76 -8.54 -9.25
N GLY A 219 -11.82 -9.12 -8.70
CA GLY A 219 -13.15 -9.18 -9.31
C GLY A 219 -14.02 -7.97 -8.97
N TYR A 220 -15.16 -7.86 -9.61
CA TYR A 220 -16.23 -6.95 -9.24
C TYR A 220 -17.12 -7.59 -8.16
N LEU A 221 -17.95 -6.77 -7.51
CA LEU A 221 -18.97 -7.26 -6.57
C LEU A 221 -19.86 -8.32 -7.25
N GLY A 222 -20.07 -9.44 -6.57
CA GLY A 222 -20.85 -10.58 -7.08
C GLY A 222 -20.02 -11.61 -7.85
N ASP A 223 -18.69 -11.43 -7.94
CA ASP A 223 -17.72 -12.43 -8.41
C ASP A 223 -18.03 -13.07 -9.77
N ALA A 224 -18.57 -12.28 -10.70
CA ALA A 224 -18.90 -12.75 -12.03
C ALA A 224 -17.63 -13.23 -12.78
N PRO A 225 -17.52 -14.54 -13.10
CA PRO A 225 -16.36 -15.05 -13.83
C PRO A 225 -16.38 -14.62 -15.32
N PRO A 226 -15.20 -14.58 -15.99
CA PRO A 226 -13.88 -15.00 -15.54
C PRO A 226 -13.05 -13.83 -14.99
N TYR A 227 -12.49 -13.96 -13.79
CA TYR A 227 -11.53 -12.98 -13.23
C TYR A 227 -10.45 -13.68 -12.42
N GLN A 228 -9.34 -12.97 -12.12
CA GLN A 228 -8.35 -13.40 -11.15
C GLN A 228 -7.50 -12.22 -10.65
N GLY A 229 -6.70 -12.47 -9.60
CA GLY A 229 -5.67 -11.54 -9.17
C GLY A 229 -4.45 -11.58 -10.08
N HIS A 230 -4.00 -10.42 -10.52
CA HIS A 230 -2.67 -10.20 -11.10
C HIS A 230 -1.87 -9.27 -10.21
N VAL A 231 -0.58 -9.53 -10.04
CA VAL A 231 0.40 -8.52 -9.59
C VAL A 231 1.20 -8.12 -10.81
N VAL A 232 1.25 -6.83 -11.10
CA VAL A 232 1.93 -6.29 -12.29
C VAL A 232 2.95 -5.25 -11.84
N LEU A 233 4.21 -5.41 -12.29
CA LEU A 233 5.25 -4.39 -12.12
C LEU A 233 5.35 -3.57 -13.40
N ILE A 234 5.33 -2.24 -13.22
CA ILE A 234 5.40 -1.25 -14.29
C ILE A 234 6.63 -0.39 -14.08
N ASP A 235 7.50 -0.34 -15.05
CA ASP A 235 8.63 0.60 -15.06
C ASP A 235 8.12 2.05 -15.02
N ARG A 236 8.42 2.76 -13.97
CA ARG A 236 7.93 4.12 -13.70
C ARG A 236 8.29 5.11 -14.81
N ALA A 237 9.47 4.96 -15.40
CA ALA A 237 9.94 5.89 -16.42
C ALA A 237 9.23 5.66 -17.76
N THR A 238 9.12 4.41 -18.18
CA THR A 238 8.70 4.04 -19.56
C THR A 238 7.27 3.52 -19.66
N GLY A 239 6.64 3.10 -18.57
CA GLY A 239 5.33 2.43 -18.57
C GLY A 239 5.37 0.98 -19.06
N ARG A 240 6.54 0.38 -19.26
CA ARG A 240 6.64 -1.02 -19.71
C ARG A 240 6.31 -1.98 -18.57
N LEU A 241 5.53 -3.02 -18.87
CA LEU A 241 5.35 -4.14 -17.95
C LEU A 241 6.68 -4.88 -17.79
N ARG A 242 7.17 -4.98 -16.55
CA ARG A 242 8.45 -5.63 -16.21
C ARG A 242 8.28 -7.07 -15.78
N ALA A 243 7.25 -7.34 -14.99
CA ALA A 243 6.93 -8.68 -14.51
C ALA A 243 5.43 -8.80 -14.21
N VAL A 244 4.92 -10.02 -14.28
CA VAL A 244 3.54 -10.36 -13.93
C VAL A 244 3.54 -11.65 -13.10
N PHE A 245 2.74 -11.67 -12.06
CA PHE A 245 2.34 -12.88 -11.32
C PHE A 245 0.83 -13.01 -11.38
N ASN A 246 0.33 -14.20 -11.73
CA ASN A 246 -1.09 -14.55 -11.73
C ASN A 246 -1.39 -15.42 -10.52
N THR A 247 -2.43 -15.12 -9.75
CA THR A 247 -2.83 -15.90 -8.56
C THR A 247 -3.39 -17.26 -8.91
N LEU A 248 -4.00 -17.38 -10.10
CA LEU A 248 -4.38 -18.63 -10.76
C LEU A 248 -3.53 -18.82 -12.01
N CYS A 249 -3.22 -20.08 -12.37
CA CYS A 249 -2.29 -20.39 -13.44
C CYS A 249 -0.92 -19.67 -13.27
N SER A 250 -0.39 -19.62 -12.03
CA SER A 250 0.82 -18.89 -11.66
C SER A 250 2.10 -19.37 -12.37
N ASN A 251 2.06 -20.50 -13.03
CA ASN A 251 3.11 -20.96 -13.96
C ASN A 251 3.20 -20.15 -15.25
N ARG A 252 2.19 -19.33 -15.58
CA ARG A 252 2.20 -18.39 -16.71
C ARG A 252 2.67 -17.03 -16.22
N ARG A 253 3.82 -16.57 -16.71
CA ARG A 253 4.49 -15.33 -16.21
C ARG A 253 4.29 -14.12 -17.12
N ARG A 254 3.12 -13.99 -17.68
CA ARG A 254 2.68 -12.87 -18.50
C ARG A 254 1.25 -12.53 -18.15
N LEU A 255 0.83 -11.33 -18.45
CA LEU A 255 -0.56 -10.95 -18.32
C LEU A 255 -1.41 -11.80 -19.27
N ILE A 256 -2.34 -12.55 -18.72
CA ILE A 256 -3.21 -13.47 -19.46
C ILE A 256 -4.64 -12.94 -19.50
N ILE A 257 -5.41 -13.35 -20.48
CA ILE A 257 -6.86 -13.21 -20.47
C ILE A 257 -7.38 -14.20 -19.41
N PRO A 258 -8.18 -13.77 -18.40
CA PRO A 258 -8.58 -14.64 -17.29
C PRO A 258 -9.29 -15.91 -17.75
N SER A 259 -10.17 -15.85 -18.78
CA SER A 259 -10.84 -17.02 -19.33
C SER A 259 -9.89 -18.11 -19.88
N SER A 260 -8.63 -17.75 -20.19
CA SER A 260 -7.64 -18.71 -20.68
C SER A 260 -7.06 -19.60 -19.58
N CYS A 261 -7.37 -19.33 -18.29
CA CYS A 261 -6.88 -20.12 -17.17
C CYS A 261 -7.71 -21.37 -16.88
N GLY A 262 -8.99 -21.40 -17.25
CA GLY A 262 -9.90 -22.48 -16.88
C GLY A 262 -10.28 -22.50 -15.37
N ALA A 263 -9.92 -21.44 -14.63
CA ALA A 263 -10.26 -21.21 -13.24
C ALA A 263 -10.54 -19.71 -13.03
N SER A 264 -11.39 -19.36 -12.06
CA SER A 264 -11.76 -17.99 -11.74
C SER A 264 -11.70 -17.77 -10.21
N GLY A 265 -11.56 -16.54 -9.76
CA GLY A 265 -11.44 -16.17 -8.34
C GLY A 265 -10.03 -15.75 -7.95
N SER A 266 -9.69 -15.87 -6.66
CA SER A 266 -8.37 -15.53 -6.12
C SER A 266 -7.96 -14.06 -6.37
N ALA A 267 -8.92 -13.16 -6.17
CA ALA A 267 -8.75 -11.71 -6.34
C ALA A 267 -7.74 -11.13 -5.35
N ILE A 268 -7.05 -10.07 -5.75
CA ILE A 268 -6.28 -9.21 -4.85
C ILE A 268 -7.07 -7.90 -4.74
N TRP A 269 -7.93 -7.80 -3.73
CA TRP A 269 -8.90 -6.71 -3.65
C TRP A 269 -8.86 -5.91 -2.35
N SER A 270 -8.07 -6.36 -1.37
CA SER A 270 -7.83 -5.59 -0.15
C SER A 270 -7.36 -4.16 -0.47
N ARG A 271 -7.87 -3.17 0.28
CA ARG A 271 -7.59 -1.75 0.01
C ARG A 271 -6.09 -1.42 0.03
N ALA A 272 -5.31 -2.02 0.93
CA ALA A 272 -3.87 -1.81 0.99
C ALA A 272 -3.11 -2.50 -0.15
N GLY A 273 -3.65 -3.59 -0.69
CA GLY A 273 -3.05 -4.34 -1.80
C GLY A 273 -1.73 -5.01 -1.45
N VAL A 274 -0.75 -4.85 -2.32
CA VAL A 274 0.56 -5.47 -2.19
C VAL A 274 1.44 -4.69 -1.22
N VAL A 275 2.07 -5.41 -0.28
CA VAL A 275 2.96 -4.86 0.75
C VAL A 275 4.40 -5.18 0.39
N VAL A 276 5.28 -4.18 0.38
CA VAL A 276 6.73 -4.37 0.17
C VAL A 276 7.41 -4.57 1.53
N GLU A 277 8.27 -5.56 1.66
CA GLU A 277 9.04 -5.72 2.89
C GLU A 277 10.13 -4.64 3.02
N PRO A 278 10.57 -4.30 4.24
CA PRO A 278 11.53 -3.19 4.44
C PRO A 278 12.87 -3.33 3.72
N GLY A 279 13.23 -4.52 3.28
CA GLY A 279 14.47 -4.75 2.49
C GLY A 279 14.29 -4.54 1.00
N GLY A 280 13.06 -4.29 0.51
CA GLY A 280 12.77 -4.10 -0.91
C GLY A 280 13.10 -5.31 -1.79
N THR A 281 13.09 -6.53 -1.24
CA THR A 281 13.41 -7.76 -1.98
C THR A 281 12.25 -8.75 -2.06
N ARG A 282 11.18 -8.47 -1.32
CA ARG A 282 10.01 -9.35 -1.21
C ARG A 282 8.72 -8.55 -1.16
N LEU A 283 7.68 -9.12 -1.74
CA LEU A 283 6.32 -8.62 -1.68
C LEU A 283 5.46 -9.61 -0.91
N LEU A 284 4.50 -9.10 -0.12
CA LEU A 284 3.43 -9.89 0.45
C LEU A 284 2.10 -9.40 -0.08
N LEU A 285 1.19 -10.33 -0.28
CA LEU A 285 -0.20 -10.07 -0.64
C LEU A 285 -1.06 -11.22 -0.12
N ASP A 286 -2.34 -10.98 -0.08
CA ASP A 286 -3.35 -12.02 0.15
C ASP A 286 -4.34 -12.09 -1.00
N THR A 287 -5.07 -13.19 -1.07
CA THR A 287 -6.04 -13.46 -2.12
C THR A 287 -7.37 -13.87 -1.49
N GLY A 288 -8.45 -13.48 -2.16
CA GLY A 288 -9.81 -13.88 -1.82
C GLY A 288 -10.16 -15.29 -2.29
N ASN A 289 -11.45 -15.60 -2.22
CA ASN A 289 -12.05 -16.88 -2.60
C ASN A 289 -11.59 -17.36 -3.98
N GLY A 290 -11.52 -18.66 -4.14
CA GLY A 290 -11.09 -19.27 -5.41
C GLY A 290 -10.44 -20.63 -5.22
N PRO A 291 -10.16 -21.35 -6.32
CA PRO A 291 -9.56 -22.65 -6.24
C PRO A 291 -8.12 -22.62 -5.71
N TRP A 292 -7.79 -23.63 -4.92
CA TRP A 292 -6.45 -23.86 -4.40
C TRP A 292 -5.96 -25.27 -4.76
N ASN A 293 -4.69 -25.39 -5.19
CA ASN A 293 -4.06 -26.68 -5.47
C ASN A 293 -2.62 -26.79 -4.90
N GLY A 294 -2.14 -25.75 -4.20
CA GLY A 294 -0.80 -25.68 -3.63
C GLY A 294 0.34 -25.65 -4.63
N ARG A 295 0.09 -25.40 -5.92
CA ARG A 295 1.10 -25.34 -6.99
C ARG A 295 0.95 -24.15 -7.91
N THR A 296 -0.24 -23.93 -8.46
CA THR A 296 -0.50 -22.92 -9.48
C THR A 296 -1.73 -22.07 -9.21
N ASN A 297 -2.57 -22.46 -8.27
CA ASN A 297 -3.81 -21.79 -7.90
C ASN A 297 -3.81 -21.54 -6.39
N PHE A 298 -4.04 -20.28 -5.99
CA PHE A 298 -3.84 -19.81 -4.63
C PHE A 298 -5.03 -18.95 -4.16
N GLY A 299 -6.26 -19.50 -4.16
CA GLY A 299 -7.40 -18.89 -3.48
C GLY A 299 -7.20 -18.90 -1.97
N ASP A 300 -7.67 -17.86 -1.26
CA ASP A 300 -7.59 -17.67 0.19
C ASP A 300 -6.19 -17.90 0.77
N SER A 301 -5.21 -17.28 0.17
CA SER A 301 -3.80 -17.51 0.48
C SER A 301 -3.05 -16.21 0.75
N VAL A 302 -2.05 -16.27 1.61
CA VAL A 302 -1.01 -15.25 1.75
C VAL A 302 0.21 -15.69 0.96
N LEU A 303 0.68 -14.83 0.06
CA LEU A 303 1.77 -15.15 -0.86
C LEU A 303 2.96 -14.23 -0.60
N GLU A 304 4.16 -14.81 -0.58
CA GLU A 304 5.42 -14.08 -0.64
C GLU A 304 6.03 -14.23 -2.03
N LEU A 305 6.23 -13.13 -2.72
CA LEU A 305 6.88 -13.07 -4.03
C LEU A 305 8.27 -12.43 -3.90
N SER A 306 9.23 -12.88 -4.70
CA SER A 306 10.49 -12.14 -4.86
C SER A 306 10.25 -10.85 -5.62
N PHE A 307 10.94 -9.77 -5.26
CA PHE A 307 10.91 -8.51 -5.97
C PHE A 307 12.30 -8.19 -6.55
N PRO A 308 12.39 -7.74 -7.80
CA PRO A 308 11.30 -7.46 -8.76
C PRO A 308 10.90 -8.63 -9.67
N ALA A 309 11.36 -9.86 -9.43
CA ALA A 309 11.16 -10.98 -10.37
C ALA A 309 9.77 -11.64 -10.28
N LEU A 310 8.95 -11.30 -9.29
CA LEU A 310 7.62 -11.83 -9.01
C LEU A 310 7.55 -13.37 -9.04
N ARG A 311 8.54 -14.03 -8.40
CA ARG A 311 8.53 -15.49 -8.25
C ARG A 311 7.94 -15.84 -6.89
N LEU A 312 6.98 -16.75 -6.86
CA LEU A 312 6.45 -17.29 -5.61
C LEU A 312 7.59 -17.95 -4.81
N ARG A 313 7.76 -17.51 -3.57
CA ARG A 313 8.75 -18.04 -2.63
C ARG A 313 8.10 -18.90 -1.56
N GLN A 314 7.01 -18.41 -0.98
CA GLN A 314 6.26 -19.06 0.08
C GLN A 314 4.78 -18.75 -0.06
N ALA A 315 3.95 -19.60 0.50
CA ALA A 315 2.51 -19.37 0.63
C ALA A 315 2.03 -19.92 1.98
N PHE A 316 1.09 -19.22 2.58
CA PHE A 316 0.22 -19.73 3.65
C PHE A 316 -1.19 -19.83 3.12
N THR A 317 -1.88 -20.92 3.41
CA THR A 317 -3.30 -21.11 3.10
C THR A 317 -3.94 -21.80 4.30
N PRO A 318 -5.05 -21.30 4.88
CA PRO A 318 -5.65 -21.87 6.07
C PRO A 318 -6.18 -23.28 5.80
N THR A 319 -6.29 -24.09 6.87
CA THR A 319 -6.75 -25.47 6.77
C THR A 319 -8.20 -25.59 6.31
N ASN A 320 -9.02 -24.55 6.53
CA ASN A 320 -10.41 -24.47 6.10
C ASN A 320 -10.60 -23.69 4.77
N GLN A 321 -9.59 -23.60 3.93
CA GLN A 321 -9.63 -22.85 2.67
C GLN A 321 -10.82 -23.20 1.79
N ARG A 322 -11.17 -24.48 1.73
CA ARG A 322 -12.31 -24.91 0.92
C ARG A 322 -13.63 -24.30 1.43
N GLU A 323 -13.84 -24.30 2.74
CA GLU A 323 -15.00 -23.68 3.37
C GLU A 323 -15.03 -22.16 3.08
N LEU A 324 -13.89 -21.45 3.26
CA LEU A 324 -13.80 -20.03 2.97
C LEU A 324 -14.19 -19.72 1.52
N SER A 325 -13.70 -20.51 0.58
CA SER A 325 -13.99 -20.34 -0.84
C SER A 325 -15.46 -20.64 -1.20
N GLU A 326 -16.07 -21.66 -0.58
CA GLU A 326 -17.45 -22.06 -0.82
C GLU A 326 -18.48 -21.08 -0.21
N THR A 327 -18.09 -20.31 0.83
CA THR A 327 -18.97 -19.38 1.55
C THR A 327 -18.67 -17.92 1.27
N ASP A 328 -17.82 -17.61 0.29
CA ASP A 328 -17.35 -16.25 -0.01
C ASP A 328 -16.80 -15.51 1.23
N THR A 329 -16.04 -16.23 2.05
CA THR A 329 -15.47 -15.73 3.30
C THR A 329 -13.97 -15.44 3.12
N ASP A 330 -13.66 -14.49 2.27
CA ASP A 330 -12.29 -14.17 1.83
C ASP A 330 -11.29 -13.99 2.96
N LEU A 331 -10.16 -14.69 2.90
CA LEU A 331 -8.97 -14.35 3.66
C LEU A 331 -8.37 -13.02 3.21
N GLY A 332 -8.44 -12.74 1.92
CA GLY A 332 -7.75 -11.60 1.27
C GLY A 332 -8.51 -10.28 1.31
N SER A 333 -9.28 -10.00 2.36
CA SER A 333 -10.02 -8.74 2.47
C SER A 333 -9.25 -7.59 3.14
N SER A 334 -8.14 -7.85 3.87
CA SER A 334 -7.50 -6.80 4.68
C SER A 334 -6.03 -6.48 4.36
N ALA A 335 -5.32 -7.27 3.61
CA ALA A 335 -3.88 -7.27 3.36
C ALA A 335 -3.01 -7.69 4.57
N PRO A 336 -1.86 -8.31 4.30
CA PRO A 336 -0.90 -8.71 5.33
C PRO A 336 -0.25 -7.49 6.00
N ALA A 337 -0.12 -7.49 7.34
CA ALA A 337 0.58 -6.44 8.06
C ALA A 337 1.87 -6.97 8.72
N LEU A 338 2.99 -6.30 8.44
CA LEU A 338 4.33 -6.66 8.91
C LEU A 338 4.54 -6.18 10.35
N LEU A 339 4.57 -7.10 11.31
CA LEU A 339 4.70 -6.76 12.74
C LEU A 339 6.16 -6.49 13.17
N GLY A 340 7.15 -6.82 12.34
CA GLY A 340 8.55 -6.94 12.73
C GLY A 340 8.81 -8.25 13.49
N ALA A 341 10.07 -8.45 13.94
CA ALA A 341 10.47 -9.65 14.68
C ALA A 341 10.05 -10.97 13.99
N ASP A 342 10.11 -11.01 12.66
CA ASP A 342 9.76 -12.17 11.84
C ASP A 342 8.27 -12.59 11.97
N ARG A 343 7.36 -11.60 12.10
CA ARG A 343 5.93 -11.84 12.24
C ARG A 343 5.12 -11.02 11.24
N VAL A 344 4.05 -11.66 10.75
CA VAL A 344 3.01 -11.08 9.89
C VAL A 344 1.66 -11.41 10.54
N VAL A 345 0.73 -10.48 10.52
CA VAL A 345 -0.68 -10.75 10.83
C VAL A 345 -1.51 -10.59 9.57
N VAL A 346 -2.46 -11.49 9.39
CA VAL A 346 -3.47 -11.46 8.32
C VAL A 346 -4.83 -11.74 8.94
N ALA A 347 -5.87 -11.16 8.36
CA ALA A 347 -7.25 -11.42 8.75
C ALA A 347 -8.18 -11.20 7.55
N GLY A 348 -9.39 -11.71 7.63
CA GLY A 348 -10.35 -11.61 6.54
C GLY A 348 -11.79 -11.57 7.01
N LYS A 349 -12.71 -11.91 6.11
CA LYS A 349 -14.14 -11.97 6.37
C LYS A 349 -14.53 -13.05 7.39
N ASP A 350 -13.65 -14.00 7.68
CA ASP A 350 -13.91 -15.06 8.68
C ASP A 350 -13.75 -14.60 10.14
N GLY A 351 -13.48 -13.33 10.37
CA GLY A 351 -13.32 -12.77 11.72
C GLY A 351 -12.12 -13.33 12.50
N VAL A 352 -11.14 -13.94 11.81
CA VAL A 352 -9.98 -14.60 12.42
C VAL A 352 -8.69 -13.94 12.01
N MET A 353 -7.98 -13.35 12.96
CA MET A 353 -6.59 -12.93 12.79
C MET A 353 -5.64 -14.12 12.93
N ARG A 354 -4.69 -14.25 12.02
CA ARG A 354 -3.66 -15.28 12.00
C ARG A 354 -2.29 -14.64 12.07
N VAL A 355 -1.49 -15.02 13.07
CA VAL A 355 -0.09 -14.61 13.16
C VAL A 355 0.77 -15.66 12.48
N LEU A 356 1.52 -15.26 11.48
CA LEU A 356 2.40 -16.11 10.70
C LEU A 356 3.87 -15.79 11.00
N GLN A 357 4.75 -16.76 10.77
CA GLN A 357 6.17 -16.51 10.75
C GLN A 357 6.59 -16.04 9.34
N PHE A 358 7.15 -14.84 9.22
CA PHE A 358 7.48 -14.25 7.92
C PHE A 358 8.54 -15.08 7.15
N SER A 359 9.54 -15.63 7.84
CA SER A 359 10.55 -16.49 7.23
C SER A 359 10.04 -17.86 6.81
N ARG A 360 8.84 -18.29 7.30
CA ARG A 360 8.21 -19.59 7.03
C ARG A 360 6.69 -19.47 7.13
N LEU A 361 6.05 -18.88 6.14
CA LEU A 361 4.61 -18.53 6.20
C LEU A 361 3.70 -19.70 6.61
N ASN A 362 3.96 -20.90 6.10
CA ASN A 362 3.20 -22.11 6.47
C ASN A 362 3.90 -22.96 7.57
N GLY A 363 4.82 -22.37 8.34
CA GLY A 363 5.56 -23.06 9.41
C GLY A 363 6.59 -24.08 8.92
N ARG A 364 6.77 -24.25 7.60
CA ARG A 364 7.67 -25.25 6.99
C ARG A 364 8.73 -24.62 6.11
N ALA A 365 9.77 -25.36 5.78
CA ALA A 365 10.74 -24.92 4.79
C ALA A 365 10.06 -24.77 3.40
N PRO A 366 10.48 -23.82 2.57
CA PRO A 366 9.98 -23.67 1.22
C PRO A 366 10.05 -24.98 0.43
N SER A 367 9.00 -25.32 -0.27
CA SER A 367 8.91 -26.52 -1.11
C SER A 367 8.20 -26.21 -2.42
N ALA A 368 8.35 -27.09 -3.41
CA ALA A 368 7.66 -26.97 -4.69
C ALA A 368 6.14 -27.14 -4.60
N ARG A 369 5.64 -27.70 -3.50
CA ARG A 369 4.22 -27.82 -3.19
C ARG A 369 3.93 -27.23 -1.82
N HIS A 370 3.06 -26.24 -1.79
CA HIS A 370 2.59 -25.62 -0.55
C HIS A 370 1.52 -26.49 0.12
N THR A 371 1.45 -26.44 1.44
CA THR A 371 0.50 -27.20 2.26
C THR A 371 -0.35 -26.25 3.06
N LEU A 372 -1.52 -26.72 3.51
CA LEU A 372 -2.43 -25.95 4.35
C LEU A 372 -1.90 -25.79 5.78
N GLY A 373 -2.29 -24.68 6.42
CA GLY A 373 -1.99 -24.37 7.83
C GLY A 373 -0.57 -23.88 8.07
N GLY A 374 -0.20 -23.76 9.35
CA GLY A 374 1.13 -23.38 9.81
C GLY A 374 1.18 -22.02 10.52
N GLU A 375 0.04 -21.42 10.82
CA GLU A 375 -0.06 -20.23 11.66
C GLU A 375 0.44 -20.49 13.09
N LEU A 376 1.11 -19.48 13.66
CA LEU A 376 1.64 -19.52 15.04
C LEU A 376 0.56 -19.22 16.09
N GLN A 377 -0.47 -18.47 15.68
CA GLN A 377 -1.58 -18.07 16.54
C GLN A 377 -2.81 -17.78 15.69
N ARG A 378 -3.96 -18.18 16.22
CA ARG A 378 -5.31 -17.75 15.78
C ARG A 378 -5.95 -16.97 16.92
N LEU A 379 -6.59 -15.86 16.61
CA LEU A 379 -7.37 -15.04 17.55
C LEU A 379 -8.48 -14.34 16.77
N SER A 380 -9.57 -14.00 17.46
CA SER A 380 -10.65 -13.23 16.83
C SER A 380 -10.16 -11.82 16.44
N THR A 381 -10.73 -11.26 15.39
CA THR A 381 -10.77 -9.82 15.14
C THR A 381 -11.33 -9.10 16.39
N PRO A 382 -11.33 -7.78 16.47
CA PRO A 382 -11.76 -7.07 17.68
C PRO A 382 -13.02 -7.61 18.35
N ASP A 383 -14.08 -7.86 17.60
CA ASP A 383 -15.34 -8.45 18.10
C ASP A 383 -15.80 -9.68 17.31
N GLY A 384 -14.90 -10.32 16.57
CA GLY A 384 -15.20 -11.47 15.74
C GLY A 384 -15.89 -11.13 14.42
N GLY A 385 -16.02 -9.84 14.11
CA GLY A 385 -16.57 -9.33 12.87
C GLY A 385 -15.61 -9.45 11.68
N GLN A 386 -16.13 -9.21 10.49
CA GLN A 386 -15.36 -9.21 9.25
C GLN A 386 -14.35 -8.07 9.22
N LEU A 387 -13.17 -8.32 8.70
CA LEU A 387 -12.14 -7.32 8.54
C LEU A 387 -11.93 -7.02 7.05
N PHE A 388 -12.17 -5.78 6.64
CA PHE A 388 -12.07 -5.34 5.24
C PHE A 388 -10.92 -4.36 4.97
N THR A 389 -10.25 -3.88 6.01
CA THR A 389 -9.25 -2.82 5.89
C THR A 389 -7.96 -3.14 6.66
N ALA A 390 -6.89 -2.44 6.32
CA ALA A 390 -5.55 -2.74 6.81
C ALA A 390 -5.35 -2.29 8.27
N PRO A 391 -4.69 -3.09 9.12
CA PRO A 391 -4.26 -2.67 10.45
C PRO A 391 -3.22 -1.55 10.42
N ALA A 392 -3.12 -0.75 11.50
CA ALA A 392 -1.96 0.10 11.76
C ALA A 392 -0.94 -0.62 12.65
N VAL A 393 0.34 -0.59 12.27
CA VAL A 393 1.42 -1.25 13.01
C VAL A 393 2.41 -0.22 13.56
N TRP A 394 2.22 0.12 14.81
CA TRP A 394 3.03 1.13 15.49
C TRP A 394 4.16 0.50 16.30
N ARG A 395 5.40 0.89 16.00
CA ARG A 395 6.62 0.41 16.67
C ARG A 395 7.30 1.57 17.38
N ARG A 396 7.29 1.55 18.72
CA ARG A 396 7.92 2.58 19.54
C ARG A 396 8.57 1.98 20.79
N GLY A 397 9.81 2.39 21.09
CA GLY A 397 10.52 1.92 22.28
C GLY A 397 10.66 0.40 22.41
N GLY A 398 10.90 -0.30 21.30
CA GLY A 398 11.02 -1.76 21.26
C GLY A 398 9.68 -2.53 21.39
N ARG A 399 8.56 -1.80 21.46
CA ARG A 399 7.21 -2.38 21.53
C ARG A 399 6.50 -2.26 20.18
N THR A 400 5.84 -3.30 19.75
CA THR A 400 4.92 -3.29 18.60
C THR A 400 3.48 -3.32 19.11
N THR A 401 2.69 -2.34 18.72
CA THR A 401 1.24 -2.28 18.92
C THR A 401 0.55 -2.32 17.57
N VAL A 402 -0.48 -3.14 17.45
CA VAL A 402 -1.30 -3.28 16.23
C VAL A 402 -2.69 -2.77 16.55
N PHE A 403 -3.15 -1.80 15.79
CA PHE A 403 -4.53 -1.31 15.88
C PHE A 403 -5.33 -1.94 14.74
N VAL A 404 -6.46 -2.52 15.09
CA VAL A 404 -7.35 -3.22 14.15
C VAL A 404 -8.75 -2.69 14.38
N ALA A 405 -9.47 -2.42 13.30
CA ALA A 405 -10.90 -2.10 13.35
C ALA A 405 -11.63 -3.05 12.41
N ASP A 406 -12.65 -3.74 12.92
CA ASP A 406 -13.56 -4.56 12.13
C ASP A 406 -14.94 -3.86 11.98
N GLU A 407 -15.91 -4.55 11.43
CA GLU A 407 -17.27 -4.02 11.21
C GLU A 407 -18.03 -3.71 12.50
N ASN A 408 -17.54 -4.11 13.67
CA ASN A 408 -18.22 -3.97 14.95
C ASN A 408 -17.41 -3.20 16.00
N ALA A 409 -16.06 -3.28 15.95
CA ALA A 409 -15.22 -2.82 17.04
C ALA A 409 -13.82 -2.39 16.58
N THR A 410 -13.17 -1.57 17.40
CA THR A 410 -11.76 -1.17 17.28
C THR A 410 -10.96 -1.66 18.47
N ALA A 411 -9.78 -2.24 18.26
CA ALA A 411 -8.95 -2.77 19.32
C ALA A 411 -7.45 -2.48 19.11
N ALA A 412 -6.71 -2.45 20.20
CA ALA A 412 -5.25 -2.51 20.18
C ALA A 412 -4.75 -3.87 20.67
N TYR A 413 -3.75 -4.39 19.98
CA TYR A 413 -3.04 -5.61 20.35
C TYR A 413 -1.55 -5.30 20.53
N VAL A 414 -0.91 -5.99 21.45
CA VAL A 414 0.53 -5.86 21.72
C VAL A 414 1.22 -7.16 21.35
N LEU A 415 2.28 -7.07 20.57
CA LEU A 415 3.15 -8.18 20.24
C LEU A 415 4.07 -8.49 21.44
N ARG A 416 3.93 -9.69 22.02
CA ARG A 416 4.78 -10.18 23.12
C ARG A 416 5.20 -11.62 22.82
N ARG A 417 6.48 -11.92 22.85
CA ARG A 417 7.03 -13.26 22.59
C ARG A 417 6.49 -13.89 21.30
N GLY A 418 6.34 -13.05 20.24
CA GLY A 418 5.85 -13.47 18.93
C GLY A 418 4.36 -13.77 18.83
N LYS A 419 3.55 -13.40 19.83
CA LYS A 419 2.09 -13.53 19.88
C LYS A 419 1.42 -12.18 20.13
N LEU A 420 0.22 -11.99 19.62
CA LEU A 420 -0.63 -10.82 19.85
C LEU A 420 -1.53 -11.04 21.06
N PHE A 421 -1.62 -10.02 21.91
CA PHE A 421 -2.51 -9.97 23.07
C PHE A 421 -3.31 -8.67 23.03
N ARG A 422 -4.63 -8.76 23.15
CA ARG A 422 -5.51 -7.60 23.17
C ARG A 422 -5.21 -6.75 24.39
N ALA A 423 -4.89 -5.46 24.17
CA ALA A 423 -4.61 -4.49 25.22
C ALA A 423 -5.87 -3.71 25.62
N TRP A 424 -6.70 -3.36 24.63
CA TRP A 424 -7.99 -2.71 24.85
C TRP A 424 -8.95 -2.99 23.67
N LEU A 425 -10.24 -2.72 23.91
CA LEU A 425 -11.34 -2.83 22.96
C LEU A 425 -12.28 -1.63 23.12
N ASN A 426 -12.76 -1.09 22.01
CA ASN A 426 -13.86 -0.13 21.94
C ASN A 426 -14.93 -0.70 20.97
N PRO A 427 -16.23 -0.76 21.36
CA PRO A 427 -17.30 -1.31 20.55
C PRO A 427 -17.80 -0.29 19.50
N ARG A 428 -16.90 0.19 18.66
CA ARG A 428 -17.20 1.01 17.48
C ARG A 428 -16.48 0.44 16.28
N ALA A 429 -17.21 0.26 15.21
CA ALA A 429 -16.72 -0.15 13.91
C ALA A 429 -15.65 0.82 13.38
N GLY A 430 -14.89 0.39 12.40
CA GLY A 430 -13.99 1.29 11.72
C GLY A 430 -13.32 0.70 10.49
N THR A 431 -12.73 1.61 9.71
CA THR A 431 -11.85 1.29 8.60
C THR A 431 -10.38 1.29 9.03
N SER A 432 -9.43 1.33 8.08
CA SER A 432 -8.00 1.29 8.41
C SER A 432 -7.63 2.33 9.47
N PRO A 433 -7.21 1.92 10.68
CA PRO A 433 -6.73 2.87 11.67
C PRO A 433 -5.48 3.59 11.17
N ILE A 434 -5.38 4.88 11.49
CA ILE A 434 -4.21 5.71 11.18
C ILE A 434 -3.59 6.18 12.48
N MET A 435 -2.31 5.91 12.66
CA MET A 435 -1.53 6.41 13.79
C MET A 435 -0.65 7.57 13.32
N ALA A 436 -0.92 8.80 13.77
CA ALA A 436 -0.14 9.96 13.37
C ALA A 436 -0.06 11.01 14.48
N GLY A 437 1.07 11.70 14.61
CA GLY A 437 1.28 12.73 15.63
C GLY A 437 1.02 12.28 17.07
N GLY A 438 1.13 10.98 17.35
CA GLY A 438 0.87 10.41 18.68
C GLY A 438 -0.61 10.15 19.01
N LEU A 439 -1.53 10.29 18.05
CA LEU A 439 -2.96 9.98 18.14
C LEU A 439 -3.35 8.88 17.14
N LEU A 440 -4.40 8.15 17.48
CA LEU A 440 -5.00 7.13 16.61
C LEU A 440 -6.33 7.65 16.06
N TYR A 441 -6.52 7.55 14.77
CA TYR A 441 -7.72 8.00 14.04
C TYR A 441 -8.36 6.79 13.39
N VAL A 442 -9.68 6.65 13.56
CA VAL A 442 -10.46 5.54 12.99
C VAL A 442 -11.76 6.09 12.43
N TYR A 443 -11.96 5.95 11.14
CA TYR A 443 -13.22 6.33 10.48
C TYR A 443 -14.24 5.22 10.66
N ASP A 444 -15.44 5.57 11.13
CA ASP A 444 -16.60 4.69 11.24
C ASP A 444 -17.51 4.90 10.02
N PRO A 445 -17.51 3.98 9.04
CA PRO A 445 -18.26 4.17 7.81
C PRO A 445 -19.78 4.04 7.98
N SER A 446 -20.27 3.52 9.10
CA SER A 446 -21.69 3.35 9.39
C SER A 446 -22.27 4.47 10.25
N GLY A 447 -21.50 4.93 11.22
CA GLY A 447 -21.87 5.99 12.16
C GLY A 447 -21.54 7.40 11.69
N GLY A 448 -20.73 7.48 10.64
CA GLY A 448 -20.21 8.73 10.10
C GLY A 448 -19.18 9.39 11.00
N GLY A 449 -18.05 9.78 10.42
CA GLY A 449 -17.02 10.54 11.10
C GLY A 449 -15.86 9.73 11.67
N ILE A 450 -14.94 10.44 12.31
CA ILE A 450 -13.67 9.89 12.77
C ILE A 450 -13.60 9.93 14.29
N GLU A 451 -13.38 8.76 14.88
CA GLU A 451 -13.06 8.64 16.30
C GLU A 451 -11.54 8.80 16.51
N VAL A 452 -11.16 9.67 17.43
CA VAL A 452 -9.75 9.93 17.74
C VAL A 452 -9.43 9.43 19.15
N TYR A 453 -8.36 8.63 19.26
CA TYR A 453 -7.97 7.99 20.52
C TYR A 453 -6.55 8.36 20.94
N ARG A 454 -6.26 8.28 22.25
CA ARG A 454 -4.89 8.04 22.71
C ARG A 454 -4.54 6.57 22.47
N PRO A 455 -3.33 6.24 21.96
CA PRO A 455 -2.99 4.86 21.59
C PRO A 455 -3.16 3.81 22.71
N GLY A 456 -3.08 4.24 23.96
CA GLY A 456 -3.21 3.38 25.16
C GLY A 456 -4.60 3.33 25.77
N SER A 457 -5.63 3.93 25.16
CA SER A 457 -6.97 4.06 25.77
C SER A 457 -8.08 3.68 24.80
N PRO A 458 -9.08 2.89 25.23
CA PRO A 458 -10.26 2.60 24.44
C PRO A 458 -11.27 3.78 24.39
N ARG A 459 -11.08 4.82 25.22
CA ARG A 459 -12.00 5.95 25.27
C ARG A 459 -11.63 6.96 24.19
N PRO A 460 -12.56 7.34 23.31
CA PRO A 460 -12.31 8.41 22.35
C PRO A 460 -11.93 9.72 23.09
N LEU A 461 -11.00 10.43 22.49
CA LEU A 461 -10.59 11.77 22.90
C LEU A 461 -11.45 12.85 22.24
N ALA A 462 -11.82 12.58 20.97
CA ALA A 462 -12.67 13.43 20.16
C ALA A 462 -13.42 12.58 19.13
N HIS A 463 -14.54 13.12 18.70
CA HIS A 463 -15.31 12.67 17.55
C HIS A 463 -15.35 13.81 16.53
N LEU A 464 -14.96 13.55 15.29
CA LEU A 464 -15.03 14.49 14.18
C LEU A 464 -16.17 14.02 13.28
N ALA A 465 -17.23 14.83 13.18
CA ALA A 465 -18.42 14.46 12.43
C ALA A 465 -18.12 14.34 10.92
N GLY A 466 -18.79 13.40 10.28
CA GLY A 466 -18.74 13.16 8.83
C GLY A 466 -19.94 12.33 8.40
N ASP A 467 -20.03 12.02 7.12
CA ASP A 467 -21.08 11.19 6.57
C ASP A 467 -20.66 9.70 6.52
N SER A 468 -21.60 8.84 6.14
CA SER A 468 -21.34 7.42 5.94
C SER A 468 -20.50 7.18 4.68
N GLY A 469 -19.71 6.11 4.71
CA GLY A 469 -18.89 5.69 3.60
C GLY A 469 -18.90 4.18 3.42
N HIS A 470 -17.77 3.63 3.03
CA HIS A 470 -17.60 2.19 2.83
C HIS A 470 -16.28 1.73 3.48
N TRP A 471 -15.23 1.51 2.69
CA TRP A 471 -13.91 1.14 3.19
C TRP A 471 -12.87 2.23 2.93
N ASN A 472 -13.33 3.46 2.90
CA ASN A 472 -12.50 4.66 2.87
C ASN A 472 -11.58 4.68 4.09
N SER A 473 -10.45 5.34 3.97
CA SER A 473 -9.53 5.49 5.10
C SER A 473 -8.96 6.90 5.10
N PRO A 474 -8.94 7.57 6.26
CA PRO A 474 -8.39 8.91 6.36
C PRO A 474 -6.88 8.91 6.13
N ILE A 475 -6.36 10.10 5.86
CA ILE A 475 -4.95 10.40 6.04
C ILE A 475 -4.78 11.54 7.04
N VAL A 476 -3.63 11.60 7.71
CA VAL A 476 -3.32 12.64 8.68
C VAL A 476 -1.91 13.16 8.46
N ALA A 477 -1.82 14.36 7.89
CA ALA A 477 -0.54 14.97 7.51
C ALA A 477 -0.62 16.48 7.69
N ASP A 478 0.47 17.11 8.15
CA ASP A 478 0.71 18.55 8.12
C ASP A 478 -0.48 19.43 8.56
N GLY A 479 -1.06 19.13 9.72
CA GLY A 479 -2.20 19.87 10.27
C GLY A 479 -3.56 19.52 9.69
N HIS A 480 -3.65 18.55 8.78
CA HIS A 480 -4.87 18.14 8.13
C HIS A 480 -5.22 16.68 8.44
N ILE A 481 -6.53 16.42 8.59
CA ILE A 481 -7.13 15.09 8.47
C ILE A 481 -8.00 15.17 7.22
N VAL A 482 -7.85 14.22 6.32
CA VAL A 482 -8.60 14.20 5.05
C VAL A 482 -9.31 12.86 4.95
N GLU A 483 -10.65 12.90 4.84
CA GLU A 483 -11.50 11.71 4.72
C GLU A 483 -12.42 11.87 3.51
N PRO A 484 -12.30 11.01 2.48
CA PRO A 484 -13.31 10.90 1.44
C PRO A 484 -14.47 10.04 1.96
N GLU A 485 -15.68 10.45 1.65
CA GLU A 485 -16.91 9.77 2.04
C GLU A 485 -17.66 9.26 0.82
N GLY A 486 -18.26 8.07 0.95
CA GLY A 486 -19.05 7.46 -0.10
C GLY A 486 -18.72 5.99 -0.32
N ASN A 487 -19.61 5.33 -1.03
CA ASN A 487 -19.58 3.92 -1.34
C ASN A 487 -19.61 3.72 -2.87
N ALA A 488 -18.60 3.06 -3.41
CA ALA A 488 -18.51 2.79 -4.85
C ALA A 488 -19.68 1.96 -5.39
N ASN A 489 -20.28 1.12 -4.54
CA ASN A 489 -21.39 0.25 -4.92
C ASN A 489 -22.74 1.00 -5.06
N ASP A 490 -22.80 2.26 -4.63
CA ASP A 490 -23.98 3.12 -4.82
C ASP A 490 -24.03 3.73 -6.23
N HIS A 491 -22.93 3.60 -6.99
CA HIS A 491 -22.80 4.08 -8.36
C HIS A 491 -23.08 5.57 -8.58
N LEU A 492 -22.85 6.40 -7.54
CA LEU A 492 -23.10 7.84 -7.58
C LEU A 492 -22.06 8.59 -8.42
N LEU A 493 -22.49 9.69 -9.04
CA LEU A 493 -21.65 10.61 -9.83
C LEU A 493 -21.23 11.86 -9.04
N SER A 494 -21.49 11.89 -7.74
CA SER A 494 -21.06 12.90 -6.78
C SER A 494 -20.46 12.24 -5.56
N GLY A 495 -19.70 12.97 -4.78
CA GLY A 495 -19.08 12.50 -3.54
C GLY A 495 -18.66 13.67 -2.67
N THR A 496 -18.16 13.36 -1.50
CA THR A 496 -17.77 14.31 -0.48
C THR A 496 -16.34 14.03 -0.03
N LEU A 497 -15.61 15.09 0.28
CA LEU A 497 -14.30 15.06 0.92
C LEU A 497 -14.34 15.97 2.14
N GLU A 498 -14.13 15.39 3.32
CA GLU A 498 -14.00 16.15 4.55
C GLU A 498 -12.54 16.49 4.82
N ILE A 499 -12.28 17.77 5.11
CA ILE A 499 -10.96 18.28 5.48
C ILE A 499 -11.07 18.92 6.87
N PHE A 500 -10.40 18.32 7.86
CA PHE A 500 -10.27 18.90 9.17
C PHE A 500 -8.88 19.52 9.31
N SER A 501 -8.79 20.79 9.70
CA SER A 501 -7.50 21.48 9.78
C SER A 501 -7.29 22.14 11.15
N ALA A 502 -6.06 22.08 11.63
CA ALA A 502 -5.61 22.88 12.76
C ALA A 502 -5.58 24.37 12.36
N ARG A 503 -6.11 25.23 13.23
CA ARG A 503 -6.07 26.69 13.03
C ARG A 503 -4.69 27.25 13.32
#